data_8b222573c447bde332b2db2bfcad2133
#
_entry.id   8b222573c447bde332b2db2bfcad2133
#
_cell.length_a   1.000
_cell.length_b   1.000
_cell.length_c   1.000
_cell.angle_alpha   90.00
_cell.angle_beta   90.00
_cell.angle_gamma   90.00
#
_symmetry.space_group_name_H-M   'P 1'
#
loop_
_entity.id
_entity.type
_entity.pdbx_description
1 polymer ?
#
loop_
_entity_poly.entity_id
_entity_poly.type
_entity_poly.pdbx_seq_one_letter_code
_entity_poly.pdbx_strand_id
1 'polypeptide(L)'
;YINEIIHKEIVDELRVKFPSTKIFTIPTGWAAKNLAQMKLDNELLDDIEMFGPKSSSIFTDEKGHQGQIVIEAGTMIWLNSIYKTDLSSFNYNTGFTTNLNTIAQGIIDVHDDNYKQ
;
A
#
# COMPACT_ATOMS: atom_id res chain seq x y z
N TYR A 1 -11.37 11.75 0.10
CA TYR A 1 -11.06 13.16 -0.26
C TYR A 1 -9.69 13.29 -0.95
N ILE A 2 -8.57 12.88 -0.31
CA ILE A 2 -7.22 12.97 -0.90
C ILE A 2 -7.12 12.18 -2.21
N ASN A 3 -7.63 10.95 -2.25
CA ASN A 3 -7.65 10.16 -3.49
C ASN A 3 -8.47 10.83 -4.59
N GLU A 4 -9.56 11.48 -4.25
CA GLU A 4 -10.38 12.19 -5.21
C GLU A 4 -9.63 13.38 -5.83
N ILE A 5 -8.91 14.14 -5.02
CA ILE A 5 -8.04 15.23 -5.50
C ILE A 5 -6.94 14.65 -6.41
N ILE A 6 -6.21 13.62 -5.95
CA ILE A 6 -5.13 13.02 -6.74
C ILE A 6 -5.66 12.50 -8.08
N HIS A 7 -6.78 11.80 -8.07
CA HIS A 7 -7.34 11.20 -9.27
C HIS A 7 -7.88 12.26 -10.23
N LYS A 8 -8.81 13.10 -9.78
CA LYS A 8 -9.51 14.03 -10.65
C LYS A 8 -8.72 15.28 -10.97
N GLU A 9 -8.02 15.87 -9.99
CA GLU A 9 -7.33 17.14 -10.17
C GLU A 9 -5.89 16.97 -10.67
N ILE A 10 -5.27 15.81 -10.50
CA ILE A 10 -3.89 15.58 -10.94
C ILE A 10 -3.85 14.58 -12.08
N VAL A 11 -4.31 13.34 -11.87
CA VAL A 11 -4.16 12.27 -12.87
C VAL A 11 -4.96 12.57 -14.13
N ASP A 12 -6.21 12.98 -13.99
CA ASP A 12 -7.06 13.26 -15.15
C ASP A 12 -6.56 14.47 -15.93
N GLU A 13 -6.11 15.54 -15.26
CA GLU A 13 -5.50 16.68 -15.94
C GLU A 13 -4.18 16.31 -16.66
N LEU A 14 -3.35 15.48 -16.02
CA LEU A 14 -2.12 15.00 -16.66
C LEU A 14 -2.40 14.12 -17.88
N ARG A 15 -3.45 13.30 -17.85
CA ARG A 15 -3.87 12.48 -19.00
C ARG A 15 -4.33 13.32 -20.18
N VAL A 16 -5.04 14.42 -19.90
CA VAL A 16 -5.42 15.40 -20.95
C VAL A 16 -4.18 16.06 -21.53
N LYS A 17 -3.24 16.47 -20.69
CA LYS A 17 -2.02 17.14 -21.12
C LYS A 17 -1.03 16.23 -21.84
N PHE A 18 -0.99 14.96 -21.46
CA PHE A 18 -0.06 13.96 -21.99
C PHE A 18 -0.81 12.70 -22.47
N PRO A 19 -1.62 12.82 -23.55
CA PRO A 19 -2.52 11.74 -23.97
C PRO A 19 -1.81 10.47 -24.45
N SER A 20 -0.53 10.55 -24.81
CA SER A 20 0.29 9.42 -25.23
C SER A 20 1.03 8.75 -24.09
N THR A 21 0.92 9.26 -22.85
CA THR A 21 1.59 8.73 -21.68
C THR A 21 0.59 7.95 -20.81
N LYS A 22 0.98 6.73 -20.42
CA LYS A 22 0.19 5.95 -19.46
C LYS A 22 0.41 6.52 -18.05
N ILE A 23 -0.64 7.07 -17.44
CA ILE A 23 -0.61 7.69 -16.12
C ILE A 23 -1.62 6.97 -15.23
N PHE A 24 -1.16 6.47 -14.08
CA PHE A 24 -1.95 5.72 -13.12
C PHE A 24 -1.44 5.96 -11.70
N THR A 25 -2.19 5.52 -10.71
CA THR A 25 -1.80 5.61 -9.30
C THR A 25 -1.49 4.25 -8.71
N ILE A 26 -0.62 4.22 -7.72
CA ILE A 26 -0.27 3.04 -6.93
C ILE A 26 -0.68 3.31 -5.48
N PRO A 27 -1.63 2.55 -4.92
CA PRO A 27 -2.25 2.87 -3.63
C PRO A 27 -1.42 2.45 -2.41
N THR A 28 -0.10 2.73 -2.41
CA THR A 28 0.83 2.28 -1.35
C THR A 28 0.55 2.92 0.02
N GLY A 29 0.06 4.16 0.05
CA GLY A 29 -0.28 4.85 1.30
C GLY A 29 -1.35 4.12 2.12
N TRP A 30 -2.20 3.33 1.47
CA TRP A 30 -3.20 2.53 2.16
C TRP A 30 -2.60 1.38 2.98
N ALA A 31 -1.40 0.90 2.64
CA ALA A 31 -0.70 -0.10 3.45
C ALA A 31 -0.44 0.44 4.87
N ALA A 32 0.12 1.65 4.98
CA ALA A 32 0.36 2.30 6.26
C ALA A 32 -0.94 2.51 7.05
N LYS A 33 -1.98 3.05 6.40
CA LYS A 33 -3.28 3.29 7.04
C LYS A 33 -3.92 2.01 7.56
N ASN A 34 -3.97 0.96 6.73
CA ASN A 34 -4.63 -0.28 7.10
C ASN A 34 -3.88 -1.01 8.22
N LEU A 35 -2.55 -1.09 8.14
CA LEU A 35 -1.74 -1.73 9.17
C LEU A 35 -1.77 -0.96 10.50
N ALA A 36 -1.77 0.38 10.45
CA ALA A 36 -1.96 1.20 11.65
C ALA A 36 -3.34 0.96 12.29
N GLN A 37 -4.39 0.86 11.50
CA GLN A 37 -5.72 0.54 12.01
C GLN A 37 -5.76 -0.87 12.62
N MET A 38 -5.19 -1.87 11.94
CA MET A 38 -5.09 -3.25 12.47
C MET A 38 -4.32 -3.29 13.79
N LYS A 39 -3.26 -2.47 13.94
CA LYS A 39 -2.57 -2.33 15.24
C LYS A 39 -3.48 -1.81 16.33
N LEU A 40 -4.27 -0.77 16.04
CA LEU A 40 -5.22 -0.20 17.01
C LEU A 40 -6.31 -1.20 17.40
N ASP A 41 -6.73 -2.03 16.45
CA ASP A 41 -7.79 -3.03 16.63
C ASP A 41 -7.26 -4.36 17.20
N ASN A 42 -5.96 -4.48 17.47
CA ASN A 42 -5.28 -5.70 17.92
C ASN A 42 -5.44 -6.89 16.96
N GLU A 43 -5.44 -6.63 15.67
CA GLU A 43 -5.60 -7.64 14.62
C GLU A 43 -4.27 -8.13 14.02
N LEU A 44 -3.15 -7.46 14.33
CA LEU A 44 -1.83 -7.90 13.89
C LEU A 44 -1.40 -9.16 14.65
N LEU A 45 -0.83 -10.13 13.93
CA LEU A 45 -0.31 -11.37 14.50
C LEU A 45 1.14 -11.23 15.00
N ASP A 46 1.79 -10.14 14.66
CA ASP A 46 3.15 -9.81 15.03
C ASP A 46 3.17 -8.78 16.17
N ASP A 47 4.22 -8.82 16.99
CA ASP A 47 4.44 -7.84 18.05
C ASP A 47 5.00 -6.55 17.42
N ILE A 48 4.10 -5.69 17.00
CA ILE A 48 4.39 -4.43 16.28
C ILE A 48 3.89 -3.25 17.09
N GLU A 49 4.77 -2.27 17.30
CA GLU A 49 4.41 -0.99 17.91
C GLU A 49 3.93 0.03 16.87
N MET A 50 3.18 1.04 17.29
CA MET A 50 2.81 2.13 16.40
C MET A 50 4.02 2.93 15.95
N PHE A 51 4.90 3.27 16.89
CA PHE A 51 6.16 3.97 16.66
C PHE A 51 7.31 3.22 17.32
N GLY A 52 8.45 3.11 16.65
CA GLY A 52 9.60 2.44 17.21
C GLY A 52 10.64 2.00 16.17
N PRO A 53 11.45 0.98 16.49
CA PRO A 53 12.45 0.46 15.55
C PRO A 53 11.81 -0.01 14.24
N LYS A 54 12.51 0.16 13.13
CA LYS A 54 12.03 -0.19 11.79
C LYS A 54 11.53 -1.64 11.69
N SER A 55 12.18 -2.56 12.35
CA SER A 55 11.85 -4.00 12.28
C SER A 55 10.57 -4.39 13.04
N SER A 56 10.08 -3.55 13.95
CA SER A 56 9.00 -3.87 14.87
C SER A 56 7.99 -2.74 15.07
N SER A 57 7.85 -1.86 14.09
CA SER A 57 6.89 -0.75 14.17
C SER A 57 6.17 -0.50 12.85
N ILE A 58 5.01 0.17 12.94
CA ILE A 58 4.31 0.72 11.78
C ILE A 58 5.08 1.92 11.23
N PHE A 59 5.46 2.84 12.12
CA PHE A 59 6.26 4.03 11.79
C PHE A 59 7.52 4.09 12.64
N THR A 60 8.59 4.62 12.06
CA THR A 60 9.84 4.81 12.79
C THR A 60 9.90 6.16 13.50
N ASP A 61 9.01 7.08 13.16
CA ASP A 61 8.88 8.40 13.77
C ASP A 61 7.50 9.03 13.51
N GLU A 62 7.25 10.18 14.12
CA GLU A 62 6.01 10.94 13.99
C GLU A 62 5.83 11.62 12.62
N LYS A 63 6.85 11.61 11.76
CA LYS A 63 6.77 12.13 10.39
C LYS A 63 6.21 11.10 9.41
N GLY A 64 5.97 9.87 9.88
CA GLY A 64 5.38 8.81 9.07
C GLY A 64 6.38 8.01 8.24
N HIS A 65 7.67 8.03 8.59
CA HIS A 65 8.63 7.11 7.97
C HIS A 65 8.24 5.65 8.31
N GLN A 66 8.18 4.82 7.28
CA GLN A 66 7.57 3.51 7.37
C GLN A 66 8.46 2.49 8.09
N GLY A 67 7.86 1.66 8.94
CA GLY A 67 8.44 0.44 9.45
C GLY A 67 8.46 -0.66 8.39
N GLN A 68 9.21 -1.74 8.67
CA GLN A 68 9.42 -2.81 7.69
C GLN A 68 8.12 -3.49 7.24
N ILE A 69 7.17 -3.69 8.15
CA ILE A 69 5.88 -4.32 7.83
C ILE A 69 5.09 -3.53 6.78
N VAL A 70 5.13 -2.21 6.85
CA VAL A 70 4.48 -1.32 5.86
C VAL A 70 5.22 -1.36 4.52
N ILE A 71 6.56 -1.40 4.56
CA ILE A 71 7.39 -1.49 3.35
C ILE A 71 7.12 -2.80 2.61
N GLU A 72 7.03 -3.92 3.31
CA GLU A 72 6.72 -5.23 2.70
C GLU A 72 5.34 -5.22 2.02
N ALA A 73 4.30 -4.77 2.72
CA ALA A 73 2.97 -4.66 2.13
C ALA A 73 2.94 -3.69 0.93
N GLY A 74 3.61 -2.54 1.04
CA GLY A 74 3.73 -1.56 -0.04
C GLY A 74 4.45 -2.12 -1.27
N THR A 75 5.52 -2.88 -1.06
CA THR A 75 6.26 -3.54 -2.15
C THR A 75 5.38 -4.50 -2.94
N MET A 76 4.52 -5.28 -2.28
CA MET A 76 3.57 -6.17 -2.96
C MET A 76 2.52 -5.40 -3.75
N ILE A 77 2.05 -4.26 -3.24
CA ILE A 77 1.16 -3.37 -3.99
C ILE A 77 1.84 -2.87 -5.28
N TRP A 78 3.12 -2.49 -5.21
CA TRP A 78 3.91 -2.11 -6.38
C TRP A 78 4.04 -3.26 -7.39
N LEU A 79 4.36 -4.46 -6.92
CA LEU A 79 4.49 -5.65 -7.79
C LEU A 79 3.21 -5.92 -8.58
N ASN A 80 2.06 -5.91 -7.92
CA ASN A 80 0.80 -6.08 -8.63
C ASN A 80 0.49 -4.90 -9.56
N SER A 81 0.64 -3.66 -9.09
CA SER A 81 0.26 -2.47 -9.85
C SER A 81 1.06 -2.31 -11.14
N ILE A 82 2.35 -2.66 -11.14
CA ILE A 82 3.23 -2.50 -12.31
C ILE A 82 3.33 -3.79 -13.14
N TYR A 83 3.57 -4.91 -12.47
CA TYR A 83 3.88 -6.18 -13.13
C TYR A 83 2.69 -7.14 -13.20
N LYS A 84 1.53 -6.77 -12.64
CA LYS A 84 0.32 -7.59 -12.57
C LYS A 84 0.56 -8.95 -11.87
N THR A 85 1.50 -8.98 -10.93
CA THR A 85 1.78 -10.17 -10.14
C THR A 85 0.54 -10.58 -9.35
N ASP A 86 0.12 -11.83 -9.49
CA ASP A 86 -0.95 -12.40 -8.67
C ASP A 86 -0.44 -12.65 -7.24
N LEU A 87 -0.89 -11.82 -6.30
CA LEU A 87 -0.46 -11.92 -4.91
C LEU A 87 -1.04 -13.13 -4.19
N SER A 88 -2.12 -13.72 -4.68
CA SER A 88 -2.71 -14.93 -4.09
C SER A 88 -1.82 -16.16 -4.22
N SER A 89 -1.04 -16.21 -5.32
CA SER A 89 -0.08 -17.28 -5.61
C SER A 89 1.38 -16.88 -5.35
N PHE A 90 1.62 -15.64 -4.97
CA PHE A 90 2.96 -15.11 -4.73
C PHE A 90 3.54 -15.62 -3.41
N ASN A 91 4.46 -16.58 -3.52
CA ASN A 91 5.09 -17.20 -2.37
C ASN A 91 6.39 -16.46 -2.00
N TYR A 92 6.26 -15.44 -1.16
CA TYR A 92 7.37 -14.66 -0.64
C TYR A 92 7.32 -14.60 0.88
N ASN A 93 8.44 -14.90 1.52
CA ASN A 93 8.56 -14.79 2.99
C ASN A 93 8.86 -13.34 3.37
N THR A 94 7.88 -12.63 3.88
CA THR A 94 8.01 -11.25 4.35
C THR A 94 8.72 -11.14 5.70
N GLY A 95 8.89 -12.26 6.41
CA GLY A 95 9.38 -12.27 7.79
C GLY A 95 8.30 -11.94 8.85
N PHE A 96 7.06 -11.68 8.42
CA PHE A 96 5.93 -11.41 9.31
C PHE A 96 4.91 -12.55 9.28
N THR A 97 4.26 -12.79 10.42
CA THR A 97 3.17 -13.78 10.56
C THR A 97 1.86 -13.25 9.99
N THR A 98 1.61 -11.94 10.13
CA THR A 98 0.47 -11.26 9.50
C THR A 98 0.50 -11.45 8.00
N ASN A 99 -0.62 -11.87 7.39
CA ASN A 99 -0.70 -12.14 5.96
C ASN A 99 -0.74 -10.84 5.14
N LEU A 100 0.44 -10.32 4.80
CA LEU A 100 0.59 -9.08 4.06
C LEU A 100 0.14 -9.20 2.60
N ASN A 101 0.18 -10.40 2.02
CA ASN A 101 -0.36 -10.65 0.67
C ASN A 101 -1.85 -10.36 0.61
N THR A 102 -2.61 -10.87 1.57
CA THR A 102 -4.06 -10.63 1.65
C THR A 102 -4.38 -9.15 1.87
N ILE A 103 -3.61 -8.47 2.71
CA ILE A 103 -3.78 -7.03 2.95
C ILE A 103 -3.50 -6.24 1.68
N ALA A 104 -2.38 -6.51 1.01
CA ALA A 104 -2.02 -5.85 -0.23
C ALA A 104 -3.05 -6.11 -1.34
N GLN A 105 -3.50 -7.36 -1.50
CA GLN A 105 -4.53 -7.71 -2.48
C GLN A 105 -5.84 -6.97 -2.19
N GLY A 106 -6.29 -6.91 -0.95
CA GLY A 106 -7.50 -6.18 -0.57
C GLY A 106 -7.43 -4.68 -0.88
N ILE A 107 -6.25 -4.06 -0.72
CA ILE A 107 -6.03 -2.66 -1.11
C ILE A 107 -6.14 -2.48 -2.63
N ILE A 108 -5.57 -3.39 -3.40
CA ILE A 108 -5.62 -3.36 -4.86
C ILE A 108 -7.05 -3.58 -5.36
N ASP A 109 -7.80 -4.51 -4.75
CA ASP A 109 -9.15 -4.85 -5.16
C ASP A 109 -10.13 -3.67 -5.03
N VAL A 110 -9.95 -2.83 -4.01
CA VAL A 110 -10.79 -1.64 -3.80
C VAL A 110 -10.25 -0.38 -4.46
N HIS A 111 -9.06 -0.42 -5.05
CA HIS A 111 -8.53 0.70 -5.81
C HIS A 111 -9.35 0.91 -7.09
N ASP A 112 -9.65 2.17 -7.40
CA ASP A 112 -10.49 2.52 -8.56
C ASP A 112 -9.84 2.03 -9.88
N ASP A 113 -10.56 1.19 -10.62
CA ASP A 113 -10.10 0.57 -11.87
C ASP A 113 -9.73 1.62 -12.95
N ASN A 114 -10.33 2.80 -12.93
CA ASN A 114 -10.00 3.89 -13.86
C ASN A 114 -8.59 4.43 -13.63
N TYR A 115 -8.00 4.20 -12.47
CA TYR A 115 -6.67 4.70 -12.09
C TYR A 115 -5.62 3.60 -11.92
N LYS A 116 -5.97 2.36 -12.24
CA LYS A 116 -5.02 1.26 -12.39
C LYS A 116 -4.28 1.35 -13.73
N GLN A 117 -3.12 0.68 -13.78
CA GLN A 117 -2.37 0.52 -15.04
C GLN A 117 -3.18 -0.22 -16.11
#